data_19860e71c56d8f6262b13b4b6f3c3654
#
_entry.id   19860e71c56d8f6262b13b4b6f3c3654
#
_cell.length_a   1.000
_cell.length_b   1.000
_cell.length_c   1.000
_cell.angle_alpha   90.00
_cell.angle_beta   90.00
_cell.angle_gamma   90.00
#
_symmetry.space_group_name_H-M   'P 1'
#
loop_
_entity.id
_entity.type
_entity.pdbx_description
1 polymer ?
#
loop_
_entity_poly.entity_id
_entity_poly.type
_entity_poly.pdbx_seq_one_letter_code
_entity_poly.pdbx_strand_id
1 'polypeptide(L)' 'MIEAVLLEIIYILLFALVVETIIVFALVILVIILSK' A
#
# COMPACT_ATOMS: atom_id res chain seq x y z
N MET A 1 19.13 -18.42 7.22
CA MET A 1 19.52 -17.02 7.43
C MET A 1 19.13 -16.13 6.29
N ILE A 2 19.47 -16.49 5.05
CA ILE A 2 19.03 -15.74 3.88
C ILE A 2 17.51 -15.77 3.76
N GLU A 3 16.88 -16.86 4.18
CA GLU A 3 15.43 -17.02 4.13
C GLU A 3 14.71 -16.00 5.02
N ALA A 4 15.25 -15.71 6.20
CA ALA A 4 14.64 -14.75 7.11
C ALA A 4 14.70 -13.33 6.55
N VAL A 5 15.81 -12.98 5.89
CA VAL A 5 15.96 -11.67 5.25
C VAL A 5 14.99 -11.55 4.08
N LEU A 6 14.85 -12.61 3.29
CA LEU A 6 13.89 -12.63 2.18
C LEU A 6 12.47 -12.43 2.66
N LEU A 7 12.09 -13.11 3.75
CA LEU A 7 10.76 -12.96 4.33
C LEU A 7 10.50 -11.53 4.80
N GLU A 8 11.50 -10.90 5.40
CA GLU A 8 11.39 -9.51 5.83
C GLU A 8 11.14 -8.57 4.64
N ILE A 9 11.88 -8.77 3.56
CA ILE A 9 11.72 -7.95 2.37
C ILE A 9 10.33 -8.14 1.78
N ILE A 10 9.84 -9.38 1.72
CA ILE A 10 8.50 -9.67 1.23
C ILE A 10 7.43 -8.98 2.09
N TYR A 11 7.59 -9.01 3.41
CA TYR A 11 6.66 -8.36 4.32
C TYR A 11 6.63 -6.86 4.11
N ILE A 12 7.79 -6.23 3.97
CA ILE A 12 7.88 -4.79 3.75
C ILE A 12 7.24 -4.42 2.42
N LEU A 13 7.48 -5.19 1.37
CA LEU A 13 6.91 -4.95 0.05
C LEU A 13 5.39 -5.10 0.06
N LEU A 14 4.88 -6.13 0.74
CA LEU A 14 3.45 -6.34 0.87
C LEU A 14 2.79 -5.20 1.65
N PHE A 15 3.41 -4.77 2.73
CA PHE A 15 2.93 -3.67 3.54
C PHE A 15 2.85 -2.39 2.72
N ALA A 16 3.90 -2.10 1.96
CA ALA A 16 3.94 -0.92 1.11
C ALA A 16 2.85 -0.96 0.05
N LEU A 17 2.61 -2.13 -0.54
CA LEU A 17 1.57 -2.29 -1.54
C LEU A 17 0.19 -2.02 -0.96
N VAL A 18 -0.09 -2.54 0.22
CA VAL A 18 -1.39 -2.34 0.90
C VAL A 18 -1.59 -0.87 1.24
N VAL A 19 -0.56 -0.23 1.79
CA VAL A 19 -0.63 1.19 2.15
C VAL A 19 -0.85 2.05 0.91
N GLU A 20 -0.14 1.76 -0.17
CA GLU A 20 -0.32 2.48 -1.44
C GLU A 20 -1.75 2.35 -1.95
N THR A 21 -2.31 1.16 -1.91
CA THR A 21 -3.68 0.91 -2.36
C THR A 21 -4.68 1.74 -1.55
N ILE A 22 -4.50 1.80 -0.24
CA ILE A 22 -5.37 2.57 0.64
C ILE A 22 -5.28 4.06 0.31
N ILE A 23 -4.08 4.58 0.10
CA ILE A 23 -3.88 5.99 -0.22
C ILE A 23 -4.53 6.35 -1.56
N VAL A 24 -4.34 5.52 -2.58
CA VAL A 24 -4.95 5.75 -3.89
C VAL A 24 -6.46 5.72 -3.79
N PHE A 25 -7.01 4.78 -3.04
CA PHE A 25 -8.45 4.66 -2.86
C PHE A 25 -9.01 5.90 -2.16
N ALA A 26 -8.33 6.38 -1.13
CA ALA A 26 -8.73 7.59 -0.41
C ALA A 26 -8.69 8.81 -1.32
N LEU A 27 -7.67 8.92 -2.15
CA LEU A 27 -7.55 10.02 -3.10
C LEU A 27 -8.67 10.02 -4.13
N VAL A 28 -9.04 8.84 -4.64
CA VAL A 28 -10.13 8.71 -5.59
C VAL A 28 -11.45 9.14 -4.96
N ILE A 29 -11.71 8.71 -3.74
CA ILE A 29 -12.92 9.09 -3.01
C ILE A 29 -12.95 10.60 -2.79
N LEU A 30 -11.83 11.18 -2.41
CA LEU A 30 -11.73 12.62 -2.19
C LEU A 30 -12.03 13.40 -3.46
N VAL A 31 -11.48 12.96 -4.59
CA VAL A 31 -11.73 13.60 -5.88
C VAL A 31 -13.21 13.52 -6.25
N ILE A 32 -13.83 12.38 -6.02
CA ILE A 32 -15.25 12.20 -6.31
C ILE A 32 -16.10 13.15 -5.45
N ILE A 33 -15.77 13.27 -4.17
CA ILE A 33 -16.50 14.15 -3.25
C ILE A 33 -16.33 15.61 -3.68
N LEU A 34 -15.12 16.01 -4.03
CA LEU A 34 -14.85 17.38 -4.47
C LEU A 34 -15.48 17.69 -5.82
N SER A 35 -15.67 16.68 -6.67
CA SER A 35 -16.31 16.85 -7.96
C SER A 35 -17.82 17.04 -7.89
N LYS A 36 -18.37 16.62 -6.79
CA LYS A 36 -19.81 16.80 -6.57
C LYS A 36 -20.10 18.23 -6.15
#